data_6259e4b9872e4fe763861f9946a9a724
#
_entry.id   6259e4b9872e4fe763861f9946a9a724
#
_cell.length_a   1.000
_cell.length_b   1.000
_cell.length_c   1.000
_cell.angle_alpha   90.00
_cell.angle_beta   90.00
_cell.angle_gamma   90.00
#
_symmetry.space_group_name_H-M   'P 1'
#
loop_
_entity.id
_entity.type
_entity.pdbx_description
1 polymer ?
#
loop_
_entity_poly.entity_id
_entity_poly.type
_entity_poly.pdbx_seq_one_letter_code
_entity_poly.pdbx_strand_id
1 'polypeptide(L)' 'MGITENAAYLKGLAEGLKVDESTNEGKLILKMLEVIEEMAEKIEVLESANEELYT' A
#
# COMPACT_ATOMS: atom_id res chain seq x y z
N MET A 1 12.55 -4.89 -5.54
CA MET A 1 11.17 -5.05 -5.07
C MET A 1 10.37 -3.80 -5.35
N GLY A 2 9.22 -3.94 -5.99
CA GLY A 2 8.40 -2.79 -6.35
C GLY A 2 7.54 -2.26 -5.20
N ILE A 3 6.97 -1.07 -5.39
CA ILE A 3 6.12 -0.46 -4.37
C ILE A 3 4.87 -1.28 -4.09
N THR A 4 4.29 -1.90 -5.12
CA THR A 4 3.11 -2.75 -4.95
C THR A 4 3.42 -3.96 -4.09
N GLU A 5 4.57 -4.59 -4.31
CA GLU A 5 5.01 -5.72 -3.51
C GLU A 5 5.26 -5.32 -2.07
N ASN A 6 5.91 -4.17 -1.86
CA ASN A 6 6.18 -3.65 -0.53
C ASN A 6 4.89 -3.32 0.22
N ALA A 7 3.92 -2.73 -0.48
CA ALA A 7 2.63 -2.40 0.11
C ALA A 7 1.88 -3.68 0.54
N ALA A 8 1.90 -4.71 -0.30
CA ALA A 8 1.27 -5.99 0.02
C ALA A 8 1.96 -6.66 1.20
N TYR A 9 3.29 -6.62 1.24
CA TYR A 9 4.05 -7.17 2.35
C TYR A 9 3.71 -6.46 3.66
N LEU A 10 3.64 -5.13 3.63
CA LEU A 10 3.32 -4.33 4.79
C LEU A 10 1.92 -4.65 5.31
N LYS A 11 0.96 -4.81 4.39
CA LYS A 11 -0.41 -5.17 4.76
C LYS A 11 -0.44 -6.54 5.45
N GLY A 12 0.26 -7.52 4.88
CA GLY A 12 0.35 -8.85 5.47
C GLY A 12 1.01 -8.82 6.84
N LEU A 13 2.05 -7.99 6.98
CA LEU A 13 2.75 -7.84 8.25
C LEU A 13 1.83 -7.23 9.32
N ALA A 14 1.06 -6.21 8.94
CA ALA A 14 0.10 -5.60 9.86
C ALA A 14 -0.95 -6.60 10.33
N GLU A 15 -1.45 -7.42 9.41
CA GLU A 15 -2.40 -8.48 9.75
C GLU A 15 -1.78 -9.54 10.66
N GLY A 16 -0.54 -9.94 10.36
CA GLY A 16 0.19 -10.93 11.13
C GLY A 16 0.51 -10.47 12.53
N LEU A 17 0.82 -9.20 12.72
CA LEU A 17 1.11 -8.61 14.01
C LEU A 17 -0.17 -8.23 14.77
N LYS A 18 -1.32 -8.38 14.14
CA LYS A 18 -2.62 -8.08 14.75
C LYS A 18 -2.71 -6.65 15.27
N VAL A 19 -2.42 -5.70 14.38
CA VAL A 19 -2.52 -4.28 14.73
C VAL A 19 -3.93 -3.99 15.23
N ASP A 20 -4.01 -3.42 16.44
CA ASP A 20 -5.29 -3.18 17.10
C ASP A 20 -5.90 -1.85 16.66
N GLU A 21 -6.98 -1.92 15.89
CA GLU A 21 -7.67 -0.74 15.39
C GLU A 21 -8.42 0.03 16.47
N SER A 22 -8.49 -0.48 17.68
CA SER A 22 -9.14 0.23 18.78
C SER A 22 -8.20 1.21 19.48
N THR A 23 -6.90 1.12 19.24
CA THR A 23 -5.93 2.07 19.81
C THR A 23 -5.71 3.23 18.84
N ASN A 24 -5.24 4.37 19.37
CA ASN A 24 -4.93 5.52 18.53
C ASN A 24 -3.81 5.20 17.53
N GLU A 25 -2.77 4.53 17.99
CA GLU A 25 -1.65 4.12 17.16
C GLU A 25 -2.09 3.14 16.09
N GLY A 26 -2.93 2.19 16.45
CA GLY A 26 -3.45 1.21 15.50
C GLY A 26 -4.28 1.85 14.40
N LYS A 27 -5.16 2.78 14.77
CA LYS A 27 -5.96 3.52 13.80
C LYS A 27 -5.08 4.30 12.83
N LEU A 28 -4.06 4.97 13.35
CA LEU A 28 -3.14 5.74 12.54
C LEU A 28 -2.37 4.84 11.58
N ILE A 29 -1.85 3.74 12.09
CA ILE A 29 -1.10 2.78 11.27
C ILE A 29 -1.96 2.21 10.14
N LEU A 30 -3.20 1.81 10.46
CA LEU A 30 -4.09 1.24 9.45
C LEU A 30 -4.49 2.27 8.40
N LYS A 31 -4.66 3.52 8.79
CA LYS A 31 -4.96 4.59 7.85
C LYS A 31 -3.77 4.89 6.95
N MET A 32 -2.57 4.91 7.50
CA MET A 32 -1.37 5.10 6.71
C MET A 32 -1.19 3.96 5.70
N LEU A 33 -1.48 2.74 6.11
CA LEU A 33 -1.41 1.57 5.23
C LEU A 33 -2.39 1.68 4.06
N GLU A 34 -3.60 2.14 4.34
CA GLU A 34 -4.61 2.38 3.32
C GLU A 34 -4.14 3.38 2.29
N VAL A 35 -3.54 4.49 2.74
CA VAL A 35 -2.99 5.52 1.85
C VAL A 35 -1.85 4.96 1.02
N ILE A 36 -0.98 4.18 1.62
CA ILE A 36 0.15 3.55 0.92
C ILE A 36 -0.37 2.63 -0.20
N GLU A 37 -1.40 1.85 0.08
CA GLU A 37 -1.98 0.97 -0.93
C GLU A 37 -2.58 1.75 -2.09
N GLU A 38 -3.27 2.84 -1.80
CA GLU A 38 -3.84 3.70 -2.83
C GLU A 38 -2.75 4.32 -3.71
N MET A 39 -1.66 4.78 -3.10
CA MET A 39 -0.54 5.34 -3.84
C MET A 39 0.13 4.29 -4.72
N ALA A 40 0.33 3.10 -4.20
CA ALA A 40 0.94 2.01 -4.96
C ALA A 40 0.10 1.64 -6.17
N GLU A 41 -1.21 1.58 -6.01
CA GLU A 41 -2.14 1.30 -7.09
C GLU A 41 -2.08 2.37 -8.17
N LYS A 42 -2.03 3.64 -7.80
CA LYS A 42 -1.98 4.73 -8.76
C LYS A 42 -0.65 4.80 -9.50
N ILE A 43 0.45 4.49 -8.83
CA ILE A 43 1.75 4.44 -9.49
C ILE A 43 1.77 3.34 -10.54
N GLU A 44 1.20 2.19 -10.22
CA GLU A 44 1.12 1.08 -11.16
C GLU A 44 0.31 1.44 -12.39
N VAL A 45 -0.82 2.13 -12.21
CA VAL A 45 -1.65 2.61 -13.32
C VAL A 45 -0.88 3.61 -14.18
N LEU A 46 -0.17 4.54 -13.57
CA LEU A 46 0.63 5.53 -14.29
C LEU A 46 1.77 4.88 -15.08
N GLU A 47 2.43 3.89 -14.51
CA GLU A 47 3.48 3.16 -15.23
C GLU A 47 2.92 2.44 -16.45
N SER A 48 1.77 1.80 -16.32
CA SER A 48 1.09 1.14 -17.44
C SER A 48 0.73 2.13 -18.54
N ALA A 49 0.19 3.30 -18.16
CA ALA A 49 -0.16 4.34 -19.13
C ALA A 49 1.07 4.85 -19.87
N ASN A 50 2.18 5.04 -19.16
CA ASN A 50 3.43 5.47 -19.76
C ASN A 50 3.95 4.44 -20.76
N GLU A 51 3.90 3.18 -20.42
CA GLU A 51 4.33 2.11 -21.32
C GLU A 51 3.50 2.12 -22.61
N GLU A 52 2.21 2.30 -22.50
CA GLU A 52 1.32 2.38 -23.66
C GLU A 52 1.64 3.58 -24.54
N LEU A 53 2.01 4.71 -23.95
CA LEU A 53 2.32 5.91 -24.71
C LEU A 53 3.64 5.83 -25.47
N TYR A 54 4.63 5.13 -24.92
CA TYR A 54 5.98 5.09 -25.47
C TYR A 54 6.34 3.82 -26.22
N THR A 55 5.47 2.87 -26.22
CA THR A 55 5.65 1.64 -26.99
C THR A 55 4.74 1.62 -28.20
#